data_1785f252de4b0a05eb641e8b2d9bc9fb
#
_entry.id   1785f252de4b0a05eb641e8b2d9bc9fb
#
_cell.length_a   1.000
_cell.length_b   1.000
_cell.length_c   1.000
_cell.angle_alpha   90.00
_cell.angle_beta   90.00
_cell.angle_gamma   90.00
#
_symmetry.space_group_name_H-M   'P 1'
#
loop_
_entity.id
_entity.type
_entity.pdbx_description
1 polymer ?
#
loop_
_entity_poly.entity_id
_entity_poly.type
_entity_poly.pdbx_seq_one_letter_code
_entity_poly.pdbx_strand_id
1 'polypeptide(L)'
;MIYDEFFRTAMTGEVGSASFAPYPYQIELATGETWPELLQVPTGVGKTAAVVLGWLYRRKCAADETRQATPRRLVYCLPMRTLVEQTRDACLSWRTNLGLSDEQLGVHVLMGGEDAGRWDEHPERGAIAVKQSRHVAKAGGRWDEHPERDAILIGTQDMLLSRALNRGYGMSRYRWPVHFGLLNNDCQWVLDETQLMGVGVTTSAQLQGLRDKLGRCGVTHTLWMSATLGNDQLATVDHPQPDTGWKCQSLTKLDRASESVQRLLNAQKPIGKASTILTPDNVKKDAAQYAVELCDEIAAAHRPGTLTLVVVNRVDRARQLMQQLGKAKLDAARFLIHSRFRPAERAAIQAAALDESSIDANGPGRIVVATQAIEAGVDVSATTMFLELAPWSSCVQRLGRCNRRGTCGLNGNPAARVLW
;
A
#
# COMPACT_ATOMS: atom_id res chain seq x y z
N MET A 1 19.57 21.42 7.14
CA MET A 1 19.56 19.93 7.25
C MET A 1 19.64 19.36 5.85
N ILE A 2 20.58 18.45 5.57
CA ILE A 2 20.66 17.74 4.29
C ILE A 2 19.63 16.60 4.26
N TYR A 3 19.25 16.14 3.05
CA TYR A 3 18.18 15.12 2.93
C TYR A 3 18.51 13.81 3.64
N ASP A 4 19.76 13.37 3.62
CA ASP A 4 20.18 12.12 4.30
C ASP A 4 19.89 12.17 5.81
N GLU A 5 20.28 13.27 6.47
CA GLU A 5 20.02 13.48 7.90
C GLU A 5 18.53 13.59 8.20
N PHE A 6 17.78 14.33 7.37
CA PHE A 6 16.33 14.45 7.48
C PHE A 6 15.63 13.09 7.36
N PHE A 7 16.02 12.28 6.37
CA PHE A 7 15.45 10.97 6.13
C PHE A 7 15.70 10.01 7.31
N ARG A 8 16.94 9.96 7.80
CA ARG A 8 17.30 9.14 8.96
C ARG A 8 16.54 9.55 10.21
N THR A 9 16.45 10.84 10.48
CA THR A 9 15.66 11.36 11.61
C THR A 9 14.18 10.98 11.48
N ALA A 10 13.60 11.11 10.29
CA ALA A 10 12.22 10.69 10.06
C ALA A 10 12.01 9.19 10.31
N MET A 11 12.97 8.34 9.92
CA MET A 11 12.86 6.89 10.07
C MET A 11 13.10 6.39 11.50
N THR A 12 13.98 7.03 12.27
CA THR A 12 14.43 6.54 13.59
C THR A 12 13.93 7.36 14.77
N GLY A 13 13.59 8.62 14.56
CA GLY A 13 13.36 9.60 15.64
C GLY A 13 14.64 10.14 16.27
N GLU A 14 15.82 9.71 15.82
CA GLU A 14 17.11 10.09 16.37
C GLU A 14 17.93 10.90 15.36
N VAL A 15 18.35 12.09 15.79
CA VAL A 15 19.24 12.94 14.98
C VAL A 15 20.63 12.33 14.96
N GLY A 16 21.22 12.19 13.77
CA GLY A 16 22.56 11.61 13.60
C GLY A 16 22.62 10.07 13.59
N SER A 17 21.47 9.37 13.60
CA SER A 17 21.44 7.93 13.48
C SER A 17 22.13 7.44 12.19
N ALA A 18 22.96 6.42 12.27
CA ALA A 18 23.59 5.77 11.13
C ALA A 18 22.64 4.78 10.41
N SER A 19 21.49 4.46 11.01
CA SER A 19 20.52 3.52 10.47
C SER A 19 19.67 4.12 9.34
N PHE A 20 19.14 3.30 8.45
CA PHE A 20 18.19 3.68 7.41
C PHE A 20 18.66 4.78 6.45
N ALA A 21 19.86 4.62 5.85
CA ALA A 21 20.29 5.54 4.79
C ALA A 21 19.28 5.55 3.61
N PRO A 22 18.94 6.72 3.06
CA PRO A 22 18.11 6.79 1.87
C PRO A 22 18.83 6.17 0.66
N TYR A 23 18.06 5.54 -0.20
CA TYR A 23 18.57 5.07 -1.50
C TYR A 23 18.87 6.26 -2.43
N PRO A 24 19.86 6.14 -3.34
CA PRO A 24 20.17 7.17 -4.32
C PRO A 24 18.96 7.71 -5.09
N TYR A 25 18.03 6.84 -5.53
CA TYR A 25 16.81 7.30 -6.20
C TYR A 25 15.89 8.15 -5.29
N GLN A 26 15.90 7.91 -3.98
CA GLN A 26 15.13 8.68 -3.00
C GLN A 26 15.74 10.08 -2.81
N ILE A 27 17.07 10.15 -2.79
CA ILE A 27 17.80 11.42 -2.75
C ILE A 27 17.50 12.22 -4.02
N GLU A 28 17.59 11.60 -5.19
CA GLU A 28 17.30 12.23 -6.47
C GLU A 28 15.85 12.76 -6.53
N LEU A 29 14.87 11.99 -6.06
CA LEU A 29 13.47 12.44 -6.00
C LEU A 29 13.29 13.65 -5.08
N ALA A 30 13.97 13.67 -3.93
CA ALA A 30 13.83 14.73 -2.94
C ALA A 30 14.55 16.02 -3.35
N THR A 31 15.71 15.92 -4.00
CA THR A 31 16.61 17.06 -4.29
C THR A 31 16.63 17.50 -5.75
N GLY A 32 16.05 16.70 -6.66
CA GLY A 32 15.99 17.01 -8.08
C GLY A 32 15.13 18.25 -8.36
N GLU A 33 15.35 18.92 -9.48
CA GLU A 33 14.63 20.15 -9.84
C GLU A 33 13.12 19.92 -9.99
N THR A 34 12.73 18.87 -10.67
CA THR A 34 11.32 18.53 -10.96
C THR A 34 11.02 17.09 -10.63
N TRP A 35 9.81 16.83 -10.19
CA TRP A 35 9.34 15.47 -9.97
C TRP A 35 9.08 14.75 -11.30
N PRO A 36 9.30 13.43 -11.35
CA PRO A 36 8.91 12.62 -12.50
C PRO A 36 7.39 12.46 -12.58
N GLU A 37 6.90 12.08 -13.76
CA GLU A 37 5.50 11.66 -13.93
C GLU A 37 5.32 10.20 -13.52
N LEU A 38 6.36 9.37 -13.73
CA LEU A 38 6.37 7.95 -13.41
C LEU A 38 7.49 7.62 -12.42
N LEU A 39 7.16 6.84 -11.39
CA LEU A 39 8.13 6.21 -10.51
C LEU A 39 8.03 4.68 -10.64
N GLN A 40 8.97 4.10 -11.38
CA GLN A 40 9.03 2.66 -11.64
C GLN A 40 10.10 1.99 -10.77
N VAL A 41 9.71 1.64 -9.55
CA VAL A 41 10.62 1.04 -8.58
C VAL A 41 9.97 -0.22 -8.00
N PRO A 42 10.69 -1.32 -7.81
CA PRO A 42 10.16 -2.56 -7.23
C PRO A 42 9.51 -2.35 -5.86
N THR A 43 8.65 -3.27 -5.46
CA THR A 43 8.11 -3.28 -4.09
C THR A 43 9.22 -3.63 -3.09
N GLY A 44 9.16 -3.03 -1.89
CA GLY A 44 10.12 -3.32 -0.81
C GLY A 44 11.35 -2.40 -0.73
N VAL A 45 11.52 -1.46 -1.66
CA VAL A 45 12.64 -0.50 -1.65
C VAL A 45 12.23 0.92 -1.20
N GLY A 46 11.15 1.02 -0.41
CA GLY A 46 10.80 2.26 0.27
C GLY A 46 10.14 3.37 -0.59
N LYS A 47 9.32 3.02 -1.59
CA LYS A 47 8.61 3.99 -2.46
C LYS A 47 7.81 5.04 -1.67
N THR A 48 7.01 4.60 -0.70
CA THR A 48 6.17 5.48 0.12
C THR A 48 7.02 6.49 0.89
N ALA A 49 8.11 6.03 1.52
CA ALA A 49 9.06 6.90 2.21
C ALA A 49 9.74 7.88 1.25
N ALA A 50 10.16 7.42 0.05
CA ALA A 50 10.77 8.28 -0.97
C ALA A 50 9.88 9.48 -1.31
N VAL A 51 8.60 9.22 -1.56
CA VAL A 51 7.64 10.23 -2.01
C VAL A 51 7.21 11.15 -0.87
N VAL A 52 6.79 10.58 0.27
CA VAL A 52 6.29 11.38 1.40
C VAL A 52 7.41 12.20 2.02
N LEU A 53 8.55 11.59 2.30
CA LEU A 53 9.69 12.29 2.91
C LEU A 53 10.39 13.21 1.91
N GLY A 54 10.43 12.88 0.62
CA GLY A 54 10.92 13.77 -0.43
C GLY A 54 10.07 15.04 -0.55
N TRP A 55 8.73 14.92 -0.59
CA TRP A 55 7.82 16.06 -0.59
C TRP A 55 7.98 16.89 0.70
N LEU A 56 8.03 16.23 1.86
CA LEU A 56 8.13 16.91 3.16
C LEU A 56 9.45 17.65 3.31
N TYR A 57 10.56 17.08 2.86
CA TYR A 57 11.86 17.75 2.81
C TYR A 57 11.81 19.02 1.96
N ARG A 58 11.23 18.95 0.77
CA ARG A 58 11.07 20.10 -0.13
C ARG A 58 10.22 21.21 0.50
N ARG A 59 9.20 20.85 1.27
CA ARG A 59 8.32 21.80 1.98
C ARG A 59 8.97 22.41 3.23
N LYS A 60 9.81 21.67 3.94
CA LYS A 60 10.31 22.09 5.28
C LYS A 60 11.76 22.48 5.32
N CYS A 61 12.61 21.89 4.49
CA CYS A 61 14.06 22.00 4.61
C CYS A 61 14.77 22.56 3.37
N ALA A 62 14.13 22.49 2.19
CA ALA A 62 14.73 22.98 0.95
C ALA A 62 14.75 24.51 0.88
N ALA A 63 15.50 25.05 -0.09
CA ALA A 63 15.56 26.47 -0.40
C ALA A 63 14.17 27.06 -0.69
N ASP A 64 14.00 28.36 -0.48
CA ASP A 64 12.71 29.04 -0.60
C ASP A 64 12.07 28.87 -1.99
N GLU A 65 12.87 28.88 -3.05
CA GLU A 65 12.39 28.67 -4.42
C GLU A 65 11.78 27.25 -4.59
N THR A 66 12.48 26.22 -4.12
CA THR A 66 12.00 24.84 -4.14
C THR A 66 10.75 24.69 -3.27
N ARG A 67 10.76 25.32 -2.09
CA ARG A 67 9.61 25.27 -1.17
C ARG A 67 8.37 25.91 -1.80
N GLN A 68 8.51 27.06 -2.46
CA GLN A 68 7.40 27.75 -3.14
C GLN A 68 6.91 26.99 -4.36
N ALA A 69 7.80 26.33 -5.10
CA ALA A 69 7.47 25.49 -6.25
C ALA A 69 6.84 24.14 -5.85
N THR A 70 6.93 23.75 -4.57
CA THR A 70 6.38 22.49 -4.08
C THR A 70 4.95 22.70 -3.55
N PRO A 71 3.93 21.98 -4.04
CA PRO A 71 2.56 22.09 -3.58
C PRO A 71 2.42 21.85 -2.07
N ARG A 72 1.50 22.59 -1.41
CA ARG A 72 1.24 22.45 0.04
C ARG A 72 0.54 21.16 0.41
N ARG A 73 -0.22 20.58 -0.51
CA ARG A 73 -0.95 19.33 -0.26
C ARG A 73 -0.35 18.17 -1.00
N LEU A 74 0.02 17.14 -0.26
CA LEU A 74 0.34 15.82 -0.82
C LEU A 74 -0.95 14.99 -0.81
N VAL A 75 -1.49 14.66 -1.98
CA VAL A 75 -2.70 13.83 -2.12
C VAL A 75 -2.28 12.40 -2.47
N TYR A 76 -2.25 11.54 -1.48
CA TYR A 76 -1.79 10.16 -1.60
C TYR A 76 -2.96 9.22 -1.85
N CYS A 77 -3.13 8.79 -3.09
CA CYS A 77 -4.24 8.00 -3.58
C CYS A 77 -3.88 6.52 -3.67
N LEU A 78 -4.71 5.69 -3.07
CA LEU A 78 -4.48 4.25 -2.89
C LEU A 78 -5.69 3.42 -3.36
N PRO A 79 -5.49 2.20 -3.86
CA PRO A 79 -6.59 1.38 -4.36
C PRO A 79 -7.47 0.78 -3.25
N MET A 80 -6.97 0.66 -2.03
CA MET A 80 -7.70 -0.02 -0.95
C MET A 80 -7.39 0.50 0.45
N ARG A 81 -8.36 0.29 1.38
CA ARG A 81 -8.36 0.84 2.74
C ARG A 81 -7.15 0.43 3.58
N THR A 82 -6.73 -0.82 3.48
CA THR A 82 -5.59 -1.34 4.28
C THR A 82 -4.29 -0.61 3.97
N LEU A 83 -4.08 -0.22 2.72
CA LEU A 83 -2.93 0.61 2.33
C LEU A 83 -3.05 2.03 2.87
N VAL A 84 -4.28 2.60 2.88
CA VAL A 84 -4.54 3.93 3.45
C VAL A 84 -4.18 3.96 4.93
N GLU A 85 -4.62 2.97 5.71
CA GLU A 85 -4.33 2.85 7.13
C GLU A 85 -2.82 2.76 7.39
N GLN A 86 -2.09 1.93 6.64
CA GLN A 86 -0.63 1.79 6.79
C GLN A 86 0.13 3.06 6.40
N THR A 87 -0.26 3.69 5.31
CA THR A 87 0.38 4.94 4.88
C THR A 87 0.14 6.05 5.90
N ARG A 88 -1.08 6.13 6.47
CA ARG A 88 -1.39 7.03 7.57
C ARG A 88 -0.46 6.81 8.77
N ASP A 89 -0.34 5.55 9.22
CA ASP A 89 0.45 5.22 10.41
C ASP A 89 1.94 5.54 10.19
N ALA A 90 2.46 5.28 8.99
CA ALA A 90 3.81 5.68 8.62
C ALA A 90 3.98 7.21 8.62
N CYS A 91 3.05 7.97 8.00
CA CYS A 91 3.09 9.43 7.99
C CYS A 91 3.03 10.04 9.40
N LEU A 92 2.18 9.48 10.28
CA LEU A 92 2.09 9.92 11.67
C LEU A 92 3.38 9.64 12.44
N SER A 93 3.99 8.46 12.25
CA SER A 93 5.28 8.13 12.83
C SER A 93 6.37 9.09 12.38
N TRP A 94 6.50 9.34 11.07
CA TRP A 94 7.49 10.27 10.53
C TRP A 94 7.27 11.70 11.01
N ARG A 95 6.01 12.16 11.09
CA ARG A 95 5.68 13.47 11.65
C ARG A 95 6.17 13.60 13.10
N THR A 96 5.88 12.58 13.91
CA THR A 96 6.30 12.52 15.32
C THR A 96 7.82 12.51 15.45
N ASN A 97 8.50 11.66 14.68
CA ASN A 97 9.96 11.56 14.69
C ASN A 97 10.67 12.87 14.28
N LEU A 98 10.04 13.64 13.39
CA LEU A 98 10.52 14.95 12.97
C LEU A 98 10.12 16.09 13.93
N GLY A 99 9.39 15.81 15.00
CA GLY A 99 8.94 16.82 15.97
C GLY A 99 7.93 17.83 15.41
N LEU A 100 7.19 17.48 14.33
CA LEU A 100 6.23 18.37 13.70
C LEU A 100 4.86 18.30 14.39
N SER A 101 4.28 19.46 14.70
CA SER A 101 2.91 19.56 15.23
C SER A 101 1.84 19.35 14.15
N ASP A 102 0.60 19.10 14.58
CA ASP A 102 -0.57 19.01 13.69
C ASP A 102 -0.80 20.30 12.88
N GLU A 103 -0.45 21.45 13.43
CA GLU A 103 -0.55 22.73 12.75
C GLU A 103 0.51 22.91 11.66
N GLN A 104 1.69 22.33 11.87
CA GLN A 104 2.79 22.38 10.90
C GLN A 104 2.64 21.38 9.78
N LEU A 105 2.01 20.23 10.06
CA LEU A 105 1.73 19.17 9.08
C LEU A 105 0.46 18.41 9.46
N GLY A 106 -0.63 18.70 8.78
CA GLY A 106 -1.88 17.92 8.90
C GLY A 106 -1.76 16.56 8.20
N VAL A 107 -2.18 15.47 8.86
CA VAL A 107 -2.32 14.15 8.24
C VAL A 107 -3.78 13.73 8.31
N HIS A 108 -4.45 13.66 7.17
CA HIS A 108 -5.90 13.44 7.08
C HIS A 108 -6.24 12.23 6.23
N VAL A 109 -7.19 11.43 6.70
CA VAL A 109 -7.67 10.24 5.99
C VAL A 109 -9.00 10.51 5.33
N LEU A 110 -9.10 10.18 4.04
CA LEU A 110 -10.30 10.31 3.23
C LEU A 110 -10.73 8.93 2.74
N MET A 111 -11.50 8.21 3.58
CA MET A 111 -12.05 6.90 3.22
C MET A 111 -13.48 6.75 3.73
N GLY A 112 -14.29 5.93 3.03
CA GLY A 112 -15.70 5.76 3.36
C GLY A 112 -15.90 5.23 4.78
N GLY A 113 -16.76 5.88 5.56
CA GLY A 113 -17.04 5.54 6.96
C GLY A 113 -16.28 6.37 8.01
N GLU A 114 -15.17 7.02 7.68
CA GLU A 114 -14.42 7.90 8.60
C GLU A 114 -14.78 9.39 8.44
N ASP A 115 -15.26 9.77 7.28
CA ASP A 115 -15.71 11.14 6.98
C ASP A 115 -17.10 11.48 7.56
N ALA A 116 -17.72 10.55 8.30
CA ALA A 116 -18.97 10.76 9.02
C ALA A 116 -18.79 11.53 10.34
N GLY A 117 -17.77 12.36 10.43
CA GLY A 117 -17.62 13.37 11.46
C GLY A 117 -18.67 14.46 11.30
N ARG A 118 -19.77 14.31 12.04
CA ARG A 118 -20.94 15.21 12.15
C ARG A 118 -22.03 15.13 11.08
N TRP A 119 -22.87 14.11 11.22
CA TRP A 119 -24.30 14.28 11.05
C TRP A 119 -24.92 14.62 12.42
N ASP A 120 -24.49 15.70 13.06
CA ASP A 120 -25.03 16.17 14.34
C ASP A 120 -26.26 17.09 14.20
N GLU A 121 -27.08 16.85 13.17
CA GLU A 121 -28.38 17.51 13.08
C GLU A 121 -29.58 16.59 13.40
N HIS A 122 -29.35 15.28 13.65
CA HIS A 122 -30.38 14.35 14.13
C HIS A 122 -29.81 13.35 15.15
N PRO A 123 -29.93 13.64 16.45
CA PRO A 123 -29.32 12.82 17.52
C PRO A 123 -29.92 11.41 17.71
N GLU A 124 -31.03 11.08 17.07
CA GLU A 124 -31.78 9.86 17.38
C GLU A 124 -31.49 8.61 16.54
N ARG A 125 -30.65 8.68 15.47
CA ARG A 125 -30.37 7.55 14.59
C ARG A 125 -28.93 7.00 14.59
N GLY A 126 -28.03 7.56 15.40
CA GLY A 126 -26.58 7.27 15.31
C GLY A 126 -25.92 6.67 16.54
N ALA A 127 -26.65 6.27 17.58
CA ALA A 127 -26.08 6.02 18.92
C ALA A 127 -25.18 4.77 19.06
N ILE A 128 -25.13 3.85 18.10
CA ILE A 128 -24.43 2.56 18.26
C ILE A 128 -23.08 2.51 17.54
N ALA A 129 -22.86 3.28 16.47
CA ALA A 129 -21.62 3.25 15.69
C ALA A 129 -20.53 4.25 16.13
N VAL A 130 -20.87 5.19 17.02
CA VAL A 130 -20.06 6.41 17.29
C VAL A 130 -19.05 6.26 18.43
N LYS A 131 -19.10 5.18 19.22
CA LYS A 131 -18.27 5.10 20.44
C LYS A 131 -16.80 4.71 20.24
N GLN A 132 -16.41 4.17 19.09
CA GLN A 132 -15.01 3.73 18.83
C GLN A 132 -14.18 4.68 17.95
N SER A 133 -14.80 5.57 17.16
CA SER A 133 -14.07 6.56 16.34
C SER A 133 -13.77 7.89 17.04
N ARG A 134 -14.16 8.06 18.31
CA ARG A 134 -14.03 9.34 19.05
C ARG A 134 -12.60 9.74 19.42
N HIS A 135 -11.62 8.88 19.29
CA HIS A 135 -10.24 9.18 19.75
C HIS A 135 -9.30 9.74 18.70
N VAL A 136 -9.62 9.68 17.40
CA VAL A 136 -8.74 10.16 16.31
C VAL A 136 -9.16 11.52 15.74
N ALA A 137 -10.39 11.96 15.94
CA ALA A 137 -10.94 13.20 15.36
C ALA A 137 -10.74 14.48 16.20
N LYS A 138 -9.92 14.45 17.26
CA LYS A 138 -9.84 15.59 18.22
C LYS A 138 -8.61 16.51 18.11
N ALA A 139 -7.66 16.20 17.27
CA ALA A 139 -6.41 16.96 17.21
C ALA A 139 -6.10 17.50 15.80
N GLY A 140 -6.81 18.38 15.22
CA GLY A 140 -6.33 19.00 13.99
C GLY A 140 -7.33 19.60 13.02
N GLY A 141 -8.57 19.83 13.38
CA GLY A 141 -9.53 20.50 12.51
C GLY A 141 -9.73 19.78 11.15
N ARG A 142 -10.61 20.32 10.33
CA ARG A 142 -10.83 19.80 8.97
C ARG A 142 -9.78 20.42 8.01
N TRP A 143 -9.17 19.58 7.18
CA TRP A 143 -8.11 20.01 6.25
C TRP A 143 -8.56 21.12 5.27
N ASP A 144 -9.84 21.19 4.95
CA ASP A 144 -10.43 22.18 4.05
C ASP A 144 -10.78 23.51 4.73
N GLU A 145 -10.70 23.57 6.05
CA GLU A 145 -10.85 24.81 6.85
C GLU A 145 -9.54 25.60 6.93
N HIS A 146 -8.39 24.93 6.70
CA HIS A 146 -7.07 25.54 6.75
C HIS A 146 -6.27 25.23 5.47
N PRO A 147 -6.71 25.73 4.30
CA PRO A 147 -6.06 25.44 3.02
C PRO A 147 -4.65 26.02 2.88
N GLU A 148 -4.28 26.95 3.75
CA GLU A 148 -2.97 27.58 3.83
C GLU A 148 -1.90 26.68 4.48
N ARG A 149 -2.31 25.61 5.18
CA ARG A 149 -1.40 24.70 5.91
C ARG A 149 -0.89 23.59 5.02
N ASP A 150 0.30 23.08 5.33
CA ASP A 150 0.81 21.87 4.71
C ASP A 150 0.03 20.65 5.19
N ALA A 151 -0.42 19.81 4.26
CA ALA A 151 -1.24 18.65 4.59
C ALA A 151 -0.92 17.43 3.71
N ILE A 152 -0.97 16.25 4.32
CA ILE A 152 -0.97 14.96 3.63
C ILE A 152 -2.41 14.43 3.68
N LEU A 153 -3.02 14.27 2.51
CA LEU A 153 -4.37 13.75 2.34
C LEU A 153 -4.25 12.32 1.80
N ILE A 154 -4.54 11.34 2.64
CA ILE A 154 -4.41 9.92 2.27
C ILE A 154 -5.80 9.35 2.08
N GLY A 155 -6.08 8.73 0.94
CA GLY A 155 -7.42 8.22 0.71
C GLY A 155 -7.51 7.15 -0.36
N THR A 156 -8.69 6.51 -0.41
CA THR A 156 -8.98 5.58 -1.50
C THR A 156 -9.25 6.32 -2.81
N GLN A 157 -8.97 5.67 -3.94
CA GLN A 157 -9.20 6.25 -5.26
C GLN A 157 -10.64 6.76 -5.42
N ASP A 158 -11.65 6.01 -4.94
CA ASP A 158 -13.05 6.40 -5.08
C ASP A 158 -13.35 7.71 -4.33
N MET A 159 -12.78 7.88 -3.15
CA MET A 159 -12.98 9.07 -2.33
C MET A 159 -12.25 10.29 -2.88
N LEU A 160 -11.00 10.13 -3.28
CA LEU A 160 -10.18 11.25 -3.76
C LEU A 160 -10.56 11.68 -5.18
N LEU A 161 -10.66 10.72 -6.12
CA LEU A 161 -11.00 11.04 -7.50
C LEU A 161 -12.43 11.57 -7.66
N SER A 162 -13.41 11.02 -6.91
CA SER A 162 -14.78 11.56 -6.96
C SER A 162 -14.86 13.01 -6.51
N ARG A 163 -14.09 13.39 -5.47
CA ARG A 163 -14.01 14.78 -4.99
C ARG A 163 -13.30 15.69 -6.00
N ALA A 164 -12.22 15.21 -6.61
CA ALA A 164 -11.53 15.93 -7.68
C ALA A 164 -12.38 16.08 -8.95
N LEU A 165 -13.43 15.27 -9.13
CA LEU A 165 -14.44 15.36 -10.19
C LEU A 165 -15.67 16.15 -9.79
N ASN A 166 -15.65 16.89 -8.68
CA ASN A 166 -16.81 17.62 -8.15
C ASN A 166 -18.03 16.71 -7.86
N ARG A 167 -17.78 15.49 -7.34
CA ARG A 167 -18.79 14.46 -7.05
C ARG A 167 -18.72 13.91 -5.64
N GLY A 168 -17.99 14.46 -4.75
CA GLY A 168 -17.77 14.17 -3.33
C GLY A 168 -18.59 13.03 -2.74
N TYR A 169 -18.15 11.79 -2.93
CA TYR A 169 -18.83 10.61 -2.40
C TYR A 169 -18.94 10.68 -0.86
N GLY A 170 -20.15 10.49 -0.34
CA GLY A 170 -20.39 10.47 1.11
C GLY A 170 -20.30 11.83 1.82
N MET A 171 -20.34 12.95 1.09
CA MET A 171 -20.28 14.30 1.66
C MET A 171 -21.40 15.21 1.19
N SER A 172 -21.65 16.30 1.91
CA SER A 172 -22.62 17.34 1.54
C SER A 172 -22.28 17.97 0.19
N ARG A 173 -23.30 18.16 -0.65
CA ARG A 173 -23.17 18.79 -1.99
C ARG A 173 -22.63 20.20 -1.92
N TYR A 174 -22.90 20.96 -0.85
CA TYR A 174 -22.39 22.31 -0.65
C TYR A 174 -20.86 22.37 -0.53
N ARG A 175 -20.22 21.27 -0.16
CA ARG A 175 -18.75 21.19 -0.03
C ARG A 175 -18.07 20.63 -1.28
N TRP A 176 -18.81 20.12 -2.27
CA TRP A 176 -18.20 19.59 -3.49
C TRP A 176 -17.32 20.60 -4.21
N PRO A 177 -17.76 21.86 -4.45
CA PRO A 177 -16.91 22.85 -5.10
C PRO A 177 -15.64 23.20 -4.30
N VAL A 178 -15.72 23.21 -2.96
CA VAL A 178 -14.56 23.47 -2.09
C VAL A 178 -13.52 22.37 -2.27
N HIS A 179 -13.91 21.11 -2.12
CA HIS A 179 -13.00 19.99 -2.29
C HIS A 179 -12.48 19.88 -3.73
N PHE A 180 -13.34 20.13 -4.73
CA PHE A 180 -12.94 20.21 -6.12
C PHE A 180 -11.85 21.26 -6.33
N GLY A 181 -12.05 22.48 -5.84
CA GLY A 181 -11.06 23.55 -5.93
C GLY A 181 -9.75 23.21 -5.24
N LEU A 182 -9.81 22.73 -3.99
CA LEU A 182 -8.62 22.44 -3.20
C LEU A 182 -7.83 21.22 -3.73
N LEU A 183 -8.49 20.20 -4.30
CA LEU A 183 -7.82 19.00 -4.81
C LEU A 183 -7.28 19.15 -6.24
N ASN A 184 -7.72 20.18 -6.97
CA ASN A 184 -7.23 20.48 -8.31
C ASN A 184 -6.22 21.65 -8.35
N ASN A 185 -5.93 22.28 -7.23
CA ASN A 185 -4.98 23.37 -7.13
C ASN A 185 -4.00 23.14 -5.98
N ASP A 186 -2.73 23.51 -6.18
CA ASP A 186 -1.66 23.45 -5.17
C ASP A 186 -1.55 22.04 -4.53
N CYS A 187 -1.50 21.00 -5.37
CA CYS A 187 -1.50 19.61 -4.96
C CYS A 187 -0.43 18.79 -5.68
N GLN A 188 0.36 18.05 -4.91
CA GLN A 188 1.13 16.92 -5.42
C GLN A 188 0.29 15.65 -5.29
N TRP A 189 -0.27 15.19 -6.39
CA TRP A 189 -0.95 13.91 -6.45
C TRP A 189 0.04 12.76 -6.56
N VAL A 190 -0.24 11.70 -5.84
CA VAL A 190 0.51 10.44 -5.90
C VAL A 190 -0.50 9.31 -6.02
N LEU A 191 -0.44 8.56 -7.09
CA LEU A 191 -1.22 7.34 -7.25
C LEU A 191 -0.29 6.14 -7.06
N ASP A 192 -0.45 5.43 -5.95
CA ASP A 192 0.40 4.27 -5.62
C ASP A 192 -0.32 2.96 -5.92
N GLU A 193 0.45 1.92 -6.29
CA GLU A 193 -0.05 0.62 -6.72
C GLU A 193 -1.06 0.74 -7.88
N THR A 194 -0.73 1.57 -8.87
CA THR A 194 -1.61 1.91 -10.00
C THR A 194 -2.13 0.68 -10.76
N GLN A 195 -1.39 -0.43 -10.79
CA GLN A 195 -1.83 -1.68 -11.40
C GLN A 195 -3.10 -2.29 -10.76
N LEU A 196 -3.48 -1.83 -9.56
CA LEU A 196 -4.70 -2.24 -8.86
C LEU A 196 -5.85 -1.24 -9.00
N MET A 197 -5.63 -0.09 -9.64
CA MET A 197 -6.60 1.01 -9.72
C MET A 197 -7.56 0.92 -10.91
N GLY A 198 -7.29 0.04 -11.88
CA GLY A 198 -8.13 -0.11 -13.07
C GLY A 198 -8.39 1.24 -13.76
N VAL A 199 -9.67 1.60 -13.94
CA VAL A 199 -10.09 2.87 -14.58
C VAL A 199 -9.64 4.12 -13.81
N GLY A 200 -9.27 4.02 -12.56
CA GLY A 200 -8.79 5.14 -11.75
C GLY A 200 -7.52 5.76 -12.30
N VAL A 201 -6.65 4.95 -12.94
CA VAL A 201 -5.43 5.44 -13.60
C VAL A 201 -5.80 6.39 -14.75
N THR A 202 -6.63 5.93 -15.66
CA THR A 202 -7.10 6.74 -16.82
C THR A 202 -7.83 8.00 -16.36
N THR A 203 -8.70 7.89 -15.35
CA THR A 203 -9.40 9.04 -14.76
C THR A 203 -8.42 10.07 -14.20
N SER A 204 -7.37 9.62 -13.51
CA SER A 204 -6.35 10.53 -12.96
C SER A 204 -5.52 11.22 -14.05
N ALA A 205 -5.22 10.52 -15.14
CA ALA A 205 -4.52 11.08 -16.29
C ALA A 205 -5.39 12.15 -16.99
N GLN A 206 -6.68 11.88 -17.21
CA GLN A 206 -7.61 12.87 -17.74
C GLN A 206 -7.72 14.10 -16.83
N LEU A 207 -7.80 13.92 -15.51
CA LEU A 207 -7.80 15.04 -14.57
C LEU A 207 -6.52 15.87 -14.66
N GLN A 208 -5.34 15.24 -14.82
CA GLN A 208 -4.11 15.98 -15.04
C GLN A 208 -4.15 16.78 -16.36
N GLY A 209 -4.57 16.16 -17.44
CA GLY A 209 -4.73 16.84 -18.73
C GLY A 209 -5.72 18.00 -18.67
N LEU A 210 -6.84 17.87 -17.97
CA LEU A 210 -7.79 18.96 -17.76
C LEU A 210 -7.19 20.11 -16.94
N ARG A 211 -6.40 19.81 -15.87
CA ARG A 211 -5.68 20.83 -15.10
C ARG A 211 -4.70 21.62 -15.97
N ASP A 212 -4.00 20.93 -16.87
CA ASP A 212 -3.04 21.57 -17.77
C ASP A 212 -3.73 22.43 -18.85
N LYS A 213 -4.90 22.00 -19.36
CA LYS A 213 -5.68 22.73 -20.36
C LYS A 213 -6.43 23.94 -19.80
N LEU A 214 -7.07 23.78 -18.64
CA LEU A 214 -7.96 24.78 -18.08
C LEU A 214 -7.24 25.80 -17.18
N GLY A 215 -6.00 25.50 -16.83
CA GLY A 215 -5.22 26.29 -15.87
C GLY A 215 -5.57 25.95 -14.43
N ARG A 216 -4.71 26.38 -13.55
CA ARG A 216 -4.78 26.11 -12.10
C ARG A 216 -4.16 27.25 -11.28
N CYS A 217 -4.63 27.41 -10.07
CA CYS A 217 -4.05 28.29 -9.08
C CYS A 217 -3.00 27.51 -8.26
N GLY A 218 -1.73 27.79 -8.47
CA GLY A 218 -0.62 27.05 -7.88
C GLY A 218 -0.28 25.76 -8.65
N VAL A 219 0.85 25.17 -8.30
CA VAL A 219 1.36 23.97 -8.97
C VAL A 219 0.51 22.75 -8.59
N THR A 220 0.07 22.00 -9.58
CA THR A 220 -0.57 20.69 -9.36
C THR A 220 0.07 19.71 -10.31
N HIS A 221 0.64 18.65 -9.78
CA HIS A 221 1.36 17.63 -10.53
C HIS A 221 0.93 16.25 -10.07
N THR A 222 0.89 15.28 -10.99
CA THR A 222 0.54 13.90 -10.68
C THR A 222 1.74 12.98 -10.91
N LEU A 223 2.07 12.19 -9.90
CA LEU A 223 3.06 11.13 -9.93
C LEU A 223 2.35 9.78 -9.89
N TRP A 224 2.56 8.94 -10.90
CA TRP A 224 2.07 7.57 -10.93
C TRP A 224 3.17 6.60 -10.50
N MET A 225 2.87 5.74 -9.52
CA MET A 225 3.83 4.77 -8.98
C MET A 225 3.38 3.35 -9.28
N SER A 226 4.24 2.58 -9.91
CA SER A 226 4.01 1.17 -10.20
C SER A 226 5.31 0.44 -10.47
N ALA A 227 5.31 -0.87 -10.20
CA ALA A 227 6.37 -1.74 -10.70
C ALA A 227 6.17 -2.14 -12.17
N THR A 228 4.94 -2.01 -12.72
CA THR A 228 4.52 -2.63 -13.99
C THR A 228 3.56 -1.79 -14.82
N LEU A 229 3.48 -0.47 -14.61
CA LEU A 229 2.57 0.39 -15.38
C LEU A 229 3.04 0.49 -16.83
N GLY A 230 2.16 0.15 -17.77
CA GLY A 230 2.37 0.41 -19.18
C GLY A 230 2.16 1.90 -19.50
N ASN A 231 2.98 2.44 -20.38
CA ASN A 231 2.89 3.84 -20.83
C ASN A 231 1.51 4.16 -21.45
N ASP A 232 0.88 3.15 -22.07
CA ASP A 232 -0.40 3.30 -22.79
C ASP A 232 -1.57 3.67 -21.87
N GLN A 233 -1.50 3.35 -20.57
CA GLN A 233 -2.60 3.62 -19.64
C GLN A 233 -2.73 5.10 -19.24
N LEU A 234 -1.67 5.89 -19.41
CA LEU A 234 -1.66 7.32 -19.12
C LEU A 234 -2.00 8.18 -20.32
N ALA A 235 -1.86 7.65 -21.54
CA ALA A 235 -2.20 8.36 -22.75
C ALA A 235 -3.72 8.40 -22.94
N THR A 236 -4.30 9.61 -22.91
CA THR A 236 -5.73 9.85 -23.14
C THR A 236 -5.89 11.03 -24.10
N VAL A 237 -7.11 11.25 -24.60
CA VAL A 237 -7.42 12.43 -25.42
C VAL A 237 -7.10 13.75 -24.70
N ASP A 238 -7.32 13.78 -23.38
CA ASP A 238 -7.07 14.98 -22.57
C ASP A 238 -5.64 15.07 -22.06
N HIS A 239 -4.92 13.95 -22.03
CA HIS A 239 -3.55 13.84 -21.55
C HIS A 239 -2.73 13.00 -22.55
N PRO A 240 -2.41 13.57 -23.75
CA PRO A 240 -1.63 12.86 -24.76
C PRO A 240 -0.20 12.61 -24.28
N GLN A 241 0.37 11.51 -24.74
CA GLN A 241 1.77 11.23 -24.43
C GLN A 241 2.66 12.33 -25.00
N PRO A 242 3.59 12.91 -24.22
CA PRO A 242 4.58 13.85 -24.75
C PRO A 242 5.48 13.19 -25.81
N ASP A 243 5.94 13.95 -26.80
CA ASP A 243 6.86 13.46 -27.85
C ASP A 243 8.15 12.87 -27.27
N THR A 244 8.61 13.40 -26.13
CA THR A 244 9.77 12.91 -25.38
C THR A 244 9.49 11.68 -24.51
N GLY A 245 8.24 11.20 -24.49
CA GLY A 245 7.76 10.22 -23.53
C GLY A 245 7.54 10.79 -22.13
N TRP A 246 7.02 9.96 -21.23
CA TRP A 246 6.82 10.33 -19.83
C TRP A 246 8.17 10.42 -19.10
N LYS A 247 8.35 11.45 -18.27
CA LYS A 247 9.51 11.55 -17.40
C LYS A 247 9.45 10.43 -16.34
N CYS A 248 10.27 9.40 -16.53
CA CYS A 248 10.29 8.21 -15.68
C CYS A 248 11.54 8.18 -14.82
N GLN A 249 11.36 7.96 -13.52
CA GLN A 249 12.46 7.65 -12.60
C GLN A 249 12.39 6.18 -12.18
N SER A 250 13.52 5.52 -12.15
CA SER A 250 13.69 4.14 -11.72
C SER A 250 14.91 4.01 -10.81
N LEU A 251 15.20 2.79 -10.34
CA LEU A 251 16.43 2.54 -9.59
C LEU A 251 17.66 2.95 -10.39
N THR A 252 18.53 3.73 -9.77
CA THR A 252 19.81 4.15 -10.33
C THR A 252 20.79 2.96 -10.44
N LYS A 253 21.92 3.14 -11.11
CA LYS A 253 22.99 2.13 -11.15
C LYS A 253 23.54 1.85 -9.75
N LEU A 254 23.64 2.87 -8.90
CA LEU A 254 24.11 2.74 -7.52
C LEU A 254 23.10 1.98 -6.65
N ASP A 255 21.78 2.25 -6.81
CA ASP A 255 20.74 1.47 -6.14
C ASP A 255 20.86 -0.02 -6.48
N ARG A 256 21.00 -0.31 -7.79
CA ARG A 256 21.12 -1.70 -8.29
C ARG A 256 22.40 -2.41 -7.85
N ALA A 257 23.47 -1.66 -7.55
CA ALA A 257 24.71 -2.20 -7.01
C ALA A 257 24.63 -2.52 -5.51
N SER A 258 23.65 -1.97 -4.80
CA SER A 258 23.44 -2.24 -3.38
C SER A 258 23.08 -3.72 -3.16
N GLU A 259 23.74 -4.36 -2.18
CA GLU A 259 23.48 -5.76 -1.82
C GLU A 259 22.01 -6.01 -1.44
N SER A 260 21.39 -5.08 -0.69
CA SER A 260 20.00 -5.18 -0.29
C SER A 260 19.05 -5.19 -1.48
N VAL A 261 19.28 -4.33 -2.47
CA VAL A 261 18.47 -4.25 -3.69
C VAL A 261 18.74 -5.46 -4.59
N GLN A 262 19.99 -5.88 -4.75
CA GLN A 262 20.33 -7.08 -5.53
C GLN A 262 19.65 -8.33 -4.96
N ARG A 263 19.67 -8.49 -3.63
CA ARG A 263 18.99 -9.60 -2.96
C ARG A 263 17.49 -9.62 -3.28
N LEU A 264 16.81 -8.46 -3.29
CA LEU A 264 15.40 -8.37 -3.64
C LEU A 264 15.14 -8.67 -5.13
N LEU A 265 15.97 -8.13 -6.03
CA LEU A 265 15.82 -8.31 -7.47
C LEU A 265 16.10 -9.76 -7.90
N ASN A 266 17.05 -10.42 -7.24
CA ASN A 266 17.47 -11.79 -7.52
C ASN A 266 16.67 -12.85 -6.74
N ALA A 267 15.67 -12.43 -5.94
CA ALA A 267 14.83 -13.31 -5.14
C ALA A 267 14.06 -14.31 -6.03
N GLN A 268 14.56 -15.55 -6.10
CA GLN A 268 13.92 -16.59 -6.89
C GLN A 268 12.65 -17.10 -6.23
N LYS A 269 11.64 -17.38 -7.07
CA LYS A 269 10.33 -17.89 -6.67
C LYS A 269 9.91 -18.98 -7.65
N PRO A 270 10.52 -20.17 -7.61
CA PRO A 270 10.17 -21.27 -8.50
C PRO A 270 8.66 -21.58 -8.42
N ILE A 271 8.01 -21.57 -9.56
CA ILE A 271 6.57 -21.80 -9.68
C ILE A 271 6.35 -23.20 -10.25
N GLY A 272 5.63 -24.04 -9.52
CA GLY A 272 5.23 -25.36 -9.93
C GLY A 272 3.71 -25.53 -9.90
N LYS A 273 3.23 -26.56 -10.60
CA LYS A 273 1.82 -26.93 -10.56
C LYS A 273 1.55 -27.73 -9.28
N ALA A 274 0.50 -27.41 -8.55
CA ALA A 274 -0.01 -28.23 -7.47
C ALA A 274 -0.62 -29.55 -8.01
N SER A 275 -0.61 -30.59 -7.20
CA SER A 275 -1.28 -31.85 -7.54
C SER A 275 -2.79 -31.70 -7.43
N THR A 276 -3.25 -30.95 -6.44
CA THR A 276 -4.67 -30.65 -6.20
C THR A 276 -5.12 -29.51 -7.09
N ILE A 277 -6.04 -29.79 -8.02
CA ILE A 277 -6.53 -28.82 -9.00
C ILE A 277 -7.98 -28.48 -8.73
N LEU A 278 -8.31 -27.18 -8.79
CA LEU A 278 -9.66 -26.70 -8.72
C LEU A 278 -10.34 -26.83 -10.10
N THR A 279 -11.28 -27.74 -10.23
CA THR A 279 -12.07 -27.97 -11.45
C THR A 279 -13.52 -27.47 -11.30
N PRO A 280 -14.25 -27.19 -12.40
CA PRO A 280 -15.67 -26.83 -12.32
C PRO A 280 -16.53 -27.85 -11.57
N ASP A 281 -16.16 -29.12 -11.61
CA ASP A 281 -16.90 -30.20 -10.95
C ASP A 281 -16.68 -30.19 -9.44
N ASN A 282 -15.43 -30.10 -8.97
CA ASN A 282 -15.15 -30.06 -7.53
C ASN A 282 -15.53 -28.71 -6.87
N VAL A 283 -15.72 -27.63 -7.66
CA VAL A 283 -16.29 -26.37 -7.14
C VAL A 283 -17.77 -26.53 -6.75
N LYS A 284 -18.52 -27.33 -7.51
CA LYS A 284 -19.99 -27.48 -7.36
C LYS A 284 -20.40 -28.68 -6.53
N LYS A 285 -19.68 -29.80 -6.67
CA LYS A 285 -20.11 -31.11 -6.10
C LYS A 285 -19.24 -31.56 -4.92
N ASP A 286 -17.93 -31.27 -4.92
CA ASP A 286 -16.96 -31.85 -4.00
C ASP A 286 -16.02 -30.82 -3.38
N ALA A 287 -16.52 -29.62 -3.02
CA ALA A 287 -15.71 -28.59 -2.36
C ALA A 287 -15.04 -29.07 -1.06
N ALA A 288 -15.64 -30.04 -0.39
CA ALA A 288 -15.08 -30.67 0.81
C ALA A 288 -13.87 -31.55 0.47
N GLN A 289 -13.97 -32.33 -0.62
CA GLN A 289 -12.88 -33.21 -1.09
C GLN A 289 -11.66 -32.37 -1.52
N TYR A 290 -11.88 -31.32 -2.31
CA TYR A 290 -10.81 -30.37 -2.67
C TYR A 290 -10.08 -29.83 -1.43
N ALA A 291 -10.82 -29.45 -0.37
CA ALA A 291 -10.21 -28.94 0.85
C ALA A 291 -9.39 -30.00 1.61
N VAL A 292 -9.77 -31.28 1.53
CA VAL A 292 -9.01 -32.42 2.11
C VAL A 292 -7.72 -32.63 1.33
N GLU A 293 -7.81 -32.78 0.01
CA GLU A 293 -6.65 -33.01 -0.86
C GLU A 293 -5.62 -31.87 -0.77
N LEU A 294 -6.12 -30.62 -0.80
CA LEU A 294 -5.24 -29.45 -0.64
C LEU A 294 -4.61 -29.41 0.77
N CYS A 295 -5.34 -29.82 1.81
CA CYS A 295 -4.79 -29.91 3.16
C CYS A 295 -3.63 -30.90 3.24
N ASP A 296 -3.76 -32.07 2.62
CA ASP A 296 -2.72 -33.11 2.60
C ASP A 296 -1.49 -32.62 1.82
N GLU A 297 -1.70 -31.94 0.69
CA GLU A 297 -0.59 -31.37 -0.09
C GLU A 297 0.12 -30.23 0.64
N ILE A 298 -0.61 -29.38 1.35
CA ILE A 298 -0.03 -28.33 2.22
C ILE A 298 0.78 -28.96 3.34
N ALA A 299 0.26 -29.99 3.99
CA ALA A 299 0.95 -30.69 5.06
C ALA A 299 2.26 -31.33 4.57
N ALA A 300 2.27 -31.91 3.39
CA ALA A 300 3.45 -32.50 2.77
C ALA A 300 4.50 -31.44 2.33
N ALA A 301 4.04 -30.25 1.94
CA ALA A 301 4.91 -29.17 1.45
C ALA A 301 5.40 -28.23 2.57
N HIS A 302 4.73 -28.20 3.72
CA HIS A 302 5.11 -27.37 4.84
C HIS A 302 6.46 -27.77 5.40
N ARG A 303 7.30 -26.78 5.72
CA ARG A 303 8.61 -26.99 6.32
C ARG A 303 8.64 -26.39 7.72
N PRO A 304 9.04 -27.17 8.74
CA PRO A 304 9.23 -26.66 10.10
C PRO A 304 10.12 -25.39 10.11
N GLY A 305 9.91 -24.53 11.07
CA GLY A 305 10.64 -23.27 11.20
C GLY A 305 10.33 -22.23 10.11
N THR A 306 9.35 -22.48 9.21
CA THR A 306 9.05 -21.58 8.12
C THR A 306 7.58 -21.13 8.09
N LEU A 307 7.31 -20.12 7.24
CA LEU A 307 5.96 -19.66 6.94
C LEU A 307 5.48 -20.27 5.62
N THR A 308 4.36 -20.98 5.68
CA THR A 308 3.58 -21.40 4.52
C THR A 308 2.35 -20.51 4.36
N LEU A 309 2.21 -19.85 3.21
CA LEU A 309 1.09 -18.98 2.88
C LEU A 309 0.20 -19.62 1.83
N VAL A 310 -1.08 -19.77 2.14
CA VAL A 310 -2.08 -20.32 1.23
C VAL A 310 -3.10 -19.25 0.87
N VAL A 311 -3.20 -18.88 -0.41
CA VAL A 311 -4.09 -17.81 -0.86
C VAL A 311 -5.17 -18.39 -1.77
N VAL A 312 -6.41 -18.34 -1.29
CA VAL A 312 -7.59 -18.82 -2.02
C VAL A 312 -8.53 -17.64 -2.35
N ASN A 313 -9.34 -17.79 -3.40
CA ASN A 313 -10.17 -16.69 -3.89
C ASN A 313 -11.48 -16.50 -3.11
N ARG A 314 -11.92 -17.49 -2.34
CA ARG A 314 -13.22 -17.47 -1.65
C ARG A 314 -13.05 -17.69 -0.15
N VAL A 315 -13.78 -16.88 0.64
CA VAL A 315 -13.77 -16.99 2.11
C VAL A 315 -14.26 -18.37 2.57
N ASP A 316 -15.27 -18.93 1.91
CA ASP A 316 -15.81 -20.22 2.29
C ASP A 316 -14.80 -21.37 2.09
N ARG A 317 -14.01 -21.32 1.00
CA ARG A 317 -12.88 -22.27 0.79
C ARG A 317 -11.79 -22.09 1.84
N ALA A 318 -11.42 -20.84 2.17
CA ALA A 318 -10.47 -20.57 3.22
C ALA A 318 -10.90 -21.17 4.57
N ARG A 319 -12.18 -21.04 4.91
CA ARG A 319 -12.76 -21.62 6.13
C ARG A 319 -12.77 -23.13 6.12
N GLN A 320 -13.20 -23.76 5.02
CA GLN A 320 -13.20 -25.21 4.86
C GLN A 320 -11.79 -25.79 4.97
N LEU A 321 -10.82 -25.19 4.27
CA LEU A 321 -9.41 -25.58 4.35
C LEU A 321 -8.86 -25.46 5.77
N MET A 322 -9.15 -24.35 6.45
CA MET A 322 -8.72 -24.14 7.83
C MET A 322 -9.33 -25.20 8.78
N GLN A 323 -10.58 -25.60 8.54
CA GLN A 323 -11.23 -26.66 9.30
C GLN A 323 -10.54 -28.02 9.07
N GLN A 324 -10.11 -28.34 7.85
CA GLN A 324 -9.38 -29.58 7.55
C GLN A 324 -7.97 -29.54 8.17
N LEU A 325 -7.24 -28.43 8.03
CA LEU A 325 -5.96 -28.23 8.69
C LEU A 325 -6.06 -28.37 10.22
N GLY A 326 -7.19 -27.96 10.82
CA GLY A 326 -7.47 -28.15 12.23
C GLY A 326 -7.61 -29.62 12.66
N LYS A 327 -8.07 -30.48 11.77
CA LYS A 327 -8.20 -31.93 12.00
C LYS A 327 -6.92 -32.70 11.69
N ALA A 328 -6.05 -32.13 10.85
CA ALA A 328 -4.79 -32.75 10.49
C ALA A 328 -3.84 -32.80 11.69
N LYS A 329 -3.13 -33.91 11.86
CA LYS A 329 -2.07 -34.08 12.85
C LYS A 329 -0.80 -33.37 12.38
N LEU A 330 -0.88 -32.07 12.19
CA LEU A 330 0.23 -31.23 11.74
C LEU A 330 0.64 -30.31 12.90
N ASP A 331 1.90 -30.38 13.27
CA ASP A 331 2.48 -29.52 14.30
C ASP A 331 2.91 -28.19 13.64
N ALA A 332 1.95 -27.25 13.51
CA ALA A 332 2.19 -25.89 13.00
C ALA A 332 1.12 -24.94 13.54
N ALA A 333 1.51 -23.72 13.87
CA ALA A 333 0.56 -22.66 14.20
C ALA A 333 -0.27 -22.31 12.96
N ARG A 334 -1.58 -22.14 13.12
CA ARG A 334 -2.52 -21.95 12.00
C ARG A 334 -3.30 -20.68 12.17
N PHE A 335 -3.35 -19.87 11.12
CA PHE A 335 -4.07 -18.60 11.09
C PHE A 335 -4.96 -18.48 9.85
N LEU A 336 -6.10 -17.82 10.02
CA LEU A 336 -7.05 -17.54 8.94
C LEU A 336 -7.22 -16.02 8.81
N ILE A 337 -7.02 -15.48 7.59
CA ILE A 337 -7.14 -14.06 7.30
C ILE A 337 -8.10 -13.83 6.14
N HIS A 338 -9.23 -13.15 6.40
CA HIS A 338 -10.18 -12.76 5.36
C HIS A 338 -10.94 -11.47 5.71
N SER A 339 -11.67 -10.92 4.74
CA SER A 339 -12.37 -9.62 4.87
C SER A 339 -13.59 -9.64 5.81
N ARG A 340 -14.14 -10.81 6.17
CA ARG A 340 -15.34 -10.91 7.02
C ARG A 340 -15.04 -10.81 8.52
N PHE A 341 -13.79 -10.77 8.94
CA PHE A 341 -13.42 -10.44 10.32
C PHE A 341 -13.68 -8.96 10.60
N ARG A 342 -14.08 -8.63 11.84
CA ARG A 342 -14.14 -7.25 12.27
C ARG A 342 -12.76 -6.60 12.18
N PRO A 343 -12.67 -5.28 11.92
CA PRO A 343 -11.36 -4.63 11.75
C PRO A 343 -10.38 -4.87 12.89
N ALA A 344 -10.82 -4.75 14.15
CA ALA A 344 -9.95 -4.98 15.32
C ALA A 344 -9.50 -6.44 15.45
N GLU A 345 -10.40 -7.42 15.22
CA GLU A 345 -10.06 -8.85 15.24
C GLU A 345 -9.08 -9.19 14.11
N ARG A 346 -9.32 -8.64 12.91
CA ARG A 346 -8.42 -8.84 11.76
C ARG A 346 -7.04 -8.28 12.04
N ALA A 347 -6.93 -7.09 12.63
CA ALA A 347 -5.65 -6.48 12.97
C ALA A 347 -4.86 -7.35 13.96
N ALA A 348 -5.52 -7.86 15.02
CA ALA A 348 -4.90 -8.74 15.99
C ALA A 348 -4.42 -10.08 15.37
N ILE A 349 -5.27 -10.69 14.53
CA ILE A 349 -4.91 -11.93 13.83
C ILE A 349 -3.76 -11.69 12.85
N GLN A 350 -3.79 -10.58 12.10
CA GLN A 350 -2.71 -10.23 11.18
C GLN A 350 -1.41 -9.98 11.91
N ALA A 351 -1.42 -9.24 13.01
CA ALA A 351 -0.23 -9.01 13.81
C ALA A 351 0.39 -10.34 14.29
N ALA A 352 -0.41 -11.24 14.83
CA ALA A 352 0.07 -12.55 15.28
C ALA A 352 0.50 -13.49 14.15
N ALA A 353 -0.25 -13.48 13.01
CA ALA A 353 0.00 -14.38 11.90
C ALA A 353 1.24 -14.01 11.09
N LEU A 354 1.53 -12.72 10.98
CA LEU A 354 2.53 -12.16 10.05
C LEU A 354 3.81 -11.69 10.75
N ASP A 355 3.87 -11.78 12.06
CA ASP A 355 5.11 -11.53 12.81
C ASP A 355 6.11 -12.68 12.59
N GLU A 356 6.95 -12.52 11.57
CA GLU A 356 7.99 -13.49 11.23
C GLU A 356 9.06 -13.64 12.33
N SER A 357 9.28 -12.59 13.14
CA SER A 357 10.27 -12.62 14.23
C SER A 357 9.89 -13.61 15.33
N SER A 358 8.60 -13.94 15.44
CA SER A 358 8.07 -14.92 16.40
C SER A 358 8.07 -16.37 15.88
N ILE A 359 8.60 -16.63 14.68
CA ILE A 359 8.73 -17.99 14.13
C ILE A 359 10.08 -18.55 14.59
N ASP A 360 10.03 -19.54 15.48
CA ASP A 360 11.24 -20.28 15.87
C ASP A 360 11.73 -21.13 14.68
N ALA A 361 12.97 -20.91 14.27
CA ALA A 361 13.63 -21.64 13.18
C ALA A 361 13.69 -23.16 13.41
N ASN A 362 13.75 -23.60 14.69
CA ASN A 362 13.72 -25.00 15.08
C ASN A 362 12.33 -25.49 15.48
N GLY A 363 11.33 -24.61 15.44
CA GLY A 363 9.95 -24.90 15.80
C GLY A 363 9.13 -25.48 14.65
N PRO A 364 7.86 -25.71 14.91
CA PRO A 364 6.96 -26.33 13.93
C PRO A 364 6.61 -25.43 12.73
N GLY A 365 6.90 -24.14 12.81
CA GLY A 365 6.56 -23.19 11.78
C GLY A 365 5.10 -22.71 11.82
N ARG A 366 4.68 -22.10 10.73
CA ARG A 366 3.37 -21.44 10.67
C ARG A 366 2.69 -21.62 9.31
N ILE A 367 1.37 -21.85 9.31
CA ILE A 367 0.53 -21.91 8.13
C ILE A 367 -0.51 -20.79 8.21
N VAL A 368 -0.53 -19.92 7.22
CA VAL A 368 -1.51 -18.84 7.08
C VAL A 368 -2.38 -19.10 5.87
N VAL A 369 -3.68 -19.31 6.10
CA VAL A 369 -4.69 -19.38 5.04
C VAL A 369 -5.32 -17.99 4.89
N ALA A 370 -5.27 -17.45 3.70
CA ALA A 370 -5.76 -16.11 3.43
C ALA A 370 -6.59 -16.01 2.15
N THR A 371 -7.33 -14.93 2.02
CA THR A 371 -7.97 -14.50 0.77
C THR A 371 -7.24 -13.27 0.22
N GLN A 372 -7.87 -12.51 -0.68
CA GLN A 372 -7.33 -11.26 -1.23
C GLN A 372 -6.86 -10.25 -0.16
N ALA A 373 -7.26 -10.43 1.10
CA ALA A 373 -6.84 -9.58 2.21
C ALA A 373 -5.31 -9.53 2.43
N ILE A 374 -4.56 -10.49 1.83
CA ILE A 374 -3.10 -10.56 1.91
C ILE A 374 -2.38 -9.85 0.73
N GLU A 375 -3.09 -9.54 -0.34
CA GLU A 375 -2.50 -9.03 -1.59
C GLU A 375 -1.85 -7.67 -1.39
N ALA A 376 -2.47 -6.79 -0.61
CA ALA A 376 -1.94 -5.45 -0.36
C ALA A 376 -1.94 -5.11 1.13
N GLY A 377 -1.05 -4.23 1.51
CA GLY A 377 -0.97 -3.76 2.88
C GLY A 377 -0.39 -4.78 3.87
N VAL A 378 0.34 -5.79 3.42
CA VAL A 378 0.90 -6.81 4.29
C VAL A 378 2.38 -7.02 3.97
N ASP A 379 3.24 -6.89 4.97
CA ASP A 379 4.66 -7.22 4.85
C ASP A 379 4.93 -8.62 5.39
N VAL A 380 4.99 -9.59 4.49
CA VAL A 380 5.23 -10.99 4.81
C VAL A 380 6.11 -11.63 3.73
N SER A 381 7.00 -12.53 4.16
CA SER A 381 7.91 -13.28 3.30
C SER A 381 7.75 -14.79 3.54
N ALA A 382 6.82 -15.42 2.84
CA ALA A 382 6.60 -16.85 2.93
C ALA A 382 7.70 -17.64 2.20
N THR A 383 8.07 -18.78 2.75
CA THR A 383 8.98 -19.74 2.11
C THR A 383 8.23 -20.66 1.15
N THR A 384 7.07 -21.14 1.54
CA THR A 384 6.19 -21.95 0.71
C THR A 384 4.88 -21.19 0.47
N MET A 385 4.41 -21.17 -0.76
CA MET A 385 3.16 -20.51 -1.13
C MET A 385 2.29 -21.42 -1.97
N PHE A 386 1.02 -21.51 -1.62
CA PHE A 386 -0.04 -22.03 -2.47
C PHE A 386 -0.91 -20.88 -2.92
N LEU A 387 -1.25 -20.83 -4.20
CA LEU A 387 -2.13 -19.77 -4.69
C LEU A 387 -3.15 -20.29 -5.71
N GLU A 388 -4.41 -19.96 -5.53
CA GLU A 388 -5.41 -20.11 -6.59
C GLU A 388 -5.21 -19.04 -7.65
N LEU A 389 -5.38 -19.41 -8.93
CA LEU A 389 -5.30 -18.44 -10.04
C LEU A 389 -6.32 -17.31 -9.85
N ALA A 390 -5.87 -16.11 -10.18
CA ALA A 390 -6.61 -14.86 -10.11
C ALA A 390 -6.19 -13.98 -11.30
N PRO A 391 -6.80 -12.81 -11.52
CA PRO A 391 -6.28 -11.85 -12.48
C PRO A 391 -4.78 -11.59 -12.28
N TRP A 392 -4.05 -11.36 -13.36
CA TRP A 392 -2.58 -11.29 -13.34
C TRP A 392 -2.04 -10.30 -12.30
N SER A 393 -2.68 -9.13 -12.17
CA SER A 393 -2.30 -8.14 -11.16
C SER A 393 -2.36 -8.69 -9.73
N SER A 394 -3.40 -9.45 -9.39
CA SER A 394 -3.52 -10.13 -8.09
C SER A 394 -2.47 -11.23 -7.92
N CYS A 395 -2.21 -12.04 -8.96
CA CYS A 395 -1.15 -13.05 -8.92
C CYS A 395 0.21 -12.43 -8.63
N VAL A 396 0.56 -11.33 -9.28
CA VAL A 396 1.82 -10.60 -9.05
C VAL A 396 1.92 -10.12 -7.60
N GLN A 397 0.84 -9.57 -7.03
CA GLN A 397 0.80 -9.15 -5.64
C GLN A 397 1.00 -10.32 -4.66
N ARG A 398 0.33 -11.44 -4.92
CA ARG A 398 0.50 -12.68 -4.13
C ARG A 398 1.92 -13.19 -4.20
N LEU A 399 2.48 -13.34 -5.41
CA LEU A 399 3.86 -13.77 -5.63
C LEU A 399 4.86 -12.83 -4.94
N GLY A 400 4.52 -11.55 -4.82
CA GLY A 400 5.28 -10.59 -4.02
C GLY A 400 5.35 -10.90 -2.52
N ARG A 401 4.57 -11.85 -2.01
CA ARG A 401 4.57 -12.31 -0.60
C ARG A 401 5.40 -13.58 -0.38
N CYS A 402 5.87 -14.22 -1.44
CA CYS A 402 6.81 -15.34 -1.37
C CYS A 402 8.23 -14.83 -1.56
N ASN A 403 9.16 -15.26 -0.72
CA ASN A 403 10.56 -14.82 -0.75
C ASN A 403 10.71 -13.30 -0.96
N ARG A 404 9.90 -12.54 -0.26
CA ARG A 404 9.83 -11.08 -0.41
C ARG A 404 11.14 -10.40 -0.05
N ARG A 405 11.86 -10.94 0.93
CA ARG A 405 13.13 -10.41 1.42
C ARG A 405 14.34 -10.97 0.67
N GLY A 406 14.14 -11.92 -0.24
CA GLY A 406 15.22 -12.56 -0.99
C GLY A 406 16.16 -13.39 -0.14
N THR A 407 15.71 -13.88 1.02
CA THR A 407 16.53 -14.65 1.97
C THR A 407 16.39 -16.17 1.82
N CYS A 408 15.35 -16.66 1.12
CA CYS A 408 15.18 -18.09 0.88
C CYS A 408 16.27 -18.64 -0.02
N GLY A 409 16.81 -19.80 0.33
CA GLY A 409 17.93 -20.46 -0.37
C GLY A 409 19.32 -19.88 -0.05
N LEU A 410 19.41 -18.90 0.85
CA LEU A 410 20.67 -18.31 1.30
C LEU A 410 20.95 -18.71 2.76
N ASN A 411 22.22 -18.85 3.10
CA ASN A 411 22.71 -19.09 4.47
C ASN A 411 21.98 -20.27 5.18
N GLY A 412 21.70 -21.36 4.47
CA GLY A 412 21.02 -22.54 5.01
C GLY A 412 19.49 -22.43 5.08
N ASN A 413 18.90 -21.28 4.73
CA ASN A 413 17.46 -21.14 4.67
C ASN A 413 16.87 -22.01 3.53
N PRO A 414 15.69 -22.63 3.73
CA PRO A 414 15.04 -23.39 2.69
C PRO A 414 14.76 -22.55 1.43
N ALA A 415 14.91 -23.15 0.26
CA ALA A 415 14.55 -22.48 -1.00
C ALA A 415 13.06 -22.15 -1.06
N ALA A 416 12.71 -21.03 -1.67
CA ALA A 416 11.32 -20.67 -1.88
C ALA A 416 10.62 -21.64 -2.83
N ARG A 417 9.29 -21.77 -2.68
CA ARG A 417 8.44 -22.61 -3.54
C ARG A 417 7.06 -22.00 -3.67
N VAL A 418 6.58 -21.91 -4.89
CA VAL A 418 5.20 -21.50 -5.20
C VAL A 418 4.49 -22.66 -5.91
N LEU A 419 3.29 -22.99 -5.47
CA LEU A 419 2.41 -24.02 -6.04
C LEU A 419 1.06 -23.38 -6.41
N TRP A 420 0.60 -23.62 -7.65
CA TRP A 420 -0.63 -23.03 -8.19
C TRP A 420 -1.56 -24.06 -8.77
#